data_be4715c4f74fb739784d532f744d716d
#
_entry.id   be4715c4f74fb739784d532f744d716d
#
_cell.length_a   1.000
_cell.length_b   1.000
_cell.length_c   1.000
_cell.angle_alpha   90.00
_cell.angle_beta   90.00
_cell.angle_gamma   90.00
#
_symmetry.space_group_name_H-M   'P 1'
#
loop_
_entity.id
_entity.type
_entity.pdbx_description
1 polymer ?
#
loop_
_entity_poly.entity_id
_entity_poly.type
_entity_poly.pdbx_seq_one_letter_code
_entity_poly.pdbx_strand_id
1 'polypeptide(L)'
;YIINYKMKSVYWSKNYKISKDKFHKCLTSLSKKGLNVEHEELSIDQNDPNGNSLYIDVAWIGNKDAKNLYMSTSGIHGVEGFAGSAIQLSALNKINDLPSDTALAFIHILNPWGMSWLRRDNESNVDLNRNFLPKNENYSGSHSHYSKLDPLINVKKVVSKNNLFRIK
;
A
#
# COMPACT_ATOMS: atom_id res chain seq x y z
N TYR A 1 30.92 0.33 21.45
CA TYR A 1 30.04 1.51 21.49
C TYR A 1 28.82 1.21 20.61
N ILE A 2 27.69 0.79 21.22
CA ILE A 2 26.40 0.66 20.52
C ILE A 2 25.78 2.05 20.54
N ILE A 3 25.86 2.76 19.42
CA ILE A 3 25.14 4.02 19.24
C ILE A 3 23.68 3.65 19.09
N ASN A 4 22.91 3.87 20.14
CA ASN A 4 21.47 3.69 20.18
C ASN A 4 20.81 4.84 19.37
N TYR A 5 20.82 4.73 18.04
CA TYR A 5 20.08 5.64 17.16
C TYR A 5 18.58 5.32 17.27
N LYS A 6 17.96 5.87 18.29
CA LYS A 6 16.50 5.95 18.41
C LYS A 6 16.00 7.06 17.46
N MET A 7 16.27 6.93 16.15
CA MET A 7 15.59 7.76 15.15
C MET A 7 14.13 7.24 15.04
N LYS A 8 13.26 7.73 15.90
CA LYS A 8 11.84 7.71 15.62
C LYS A 8 11.61 8.68 14.47
N SER A 9 11.68 8.20 13.23
CA SER A 9 11.24 9.01 12.11
C SER A 9 9.79 9.41 12.39
N VAL A 10 9.50 10.70 12.43
CA VAL A 10 8.13 11.23 12.63
C VAL A 10 7.17 10.76 11.54
N TYR A 11 7.70 10.33 10.41
CA TYR A 11 6.95 9.80 9.28
C TYR A 11 6.62 8.32 9.40
N TRP A 12 7.37 7.54 10.19
CA TRP A 12 7.11 6.12 10.38
C TRP A 12 5.78 5.90 11.12
N SER A 13 5.04 4.90 10.71
CA SER A 13 3.75 4.53 11.31
C SER A 13 3.81 3.11 11.84
N LYS A 14 3.09 2.82 12.93
CA LYS A 14 3.06 1.49 13.57
C LYS A 14 2.05 0.55 12.91
N ASN A 15 1.04 1.10 12.25
CA ASN A 15 -0.01 0.37 11.57
C ASN A 15 -0.60 1.20 10.43
N TYR A 16 -1.42 0.57 9.59
CA TYR A 16 -2.10 1.19 8.46
C TYR A 16 -2.93 2.41 8.88
N LYS A 17 -3.74 2.31 9.94
CA LYS A 17 -4.60 3.43 10.39
C LYS A 17 -3.80 4.68 10.70
N ILE A 18 -2.72 4.57 11.47
CA ILE A 18 -1.84 5.72 11.80
C ILE A 18 -1.20 6.28 10.53
N SER A 19 -0.83 5.43 9.58
CA SER A 19 -0.29 5.83 8.28
C SER A 19 -1.29 6.67 7.50
N LYS A 20 -2.52 6.18 7.36
CA LYS A 20 -3.64 6.86 6.73
C LYS A 20 -3.95 8.21 7.39
N ASP A 21 -4.08 8.23 8.72
CA ASP A 21 -4.36 9.46 9.49
C ASP A 21 -3.27 10.54 9.26
N LYS A 22 -2.00 10.12 9.16
CA LYS A 22 -0.89 11.05 8.84
C LYS A 22 -0.98 11.56 7.41
N PHE A 23 -1.34 10.71 6.46
CA PHE A 23 -1.50 11.10 5.07
C PHE A 23 -2.60 12.16 4.93
N HIS A 24 -3.77 11.94 5.51
CA HIS A 24 -4.86 12.92 5.52
C HIS A 24 -4.45 14.25 6.18
N LYS A 25 -3.69 14.22 7.27
CA LYS A 25 -3.15 15.43 7.91
C LYS A 25 -2.20 16.19 6.98
N CYS A 26 -1.36 15.49 6.22
CA CYS A 26 -0.49 16.14 5.24
C CYS A 26 -1.31 16.82 4.14
N LEU A 27 -2.32 16.16 3.58
CA LEU A 27 -3.21 16.72 2.56
C LEU A 27 -3.93 17.97 3.07
N THR A 28 -4.50 17.91 4.29
CA THR A 28 -5.14 19.04 4.94
C THR A 28 -4.15 20.20 5.13
N SER A 29 -2.90 19.92 5.48
CA SER A 29 -1.87 20.95 5.63
C SER A 29 -1.52 21.62 4.31
N LEU A 30 -1.43 20.86 3.22
CA LEU A 30 -1.17 21.39 1.87
C LEU A 30 -2.32 22.28 1.38
N SER A 31 -3.57 21.87 1.60
CA SER A 31 -4.74 22.67 1.28
C SER A 31 -4.75 23.98 2.06
N LYS A 32 -4.38 23.97 3.35
CA LYS A 32 -4.23 25.19 4.17
C LYS A 32 -3.13 26.14 3.70
N LYS A 33 -2.11 25.61 3.00
CA LYS A 33 -1.07 26.43 2.36
C LYS A 33 -1.53 27.04 1.02
N GLY A 34 -2.77 26.78 0.58
CA GLY A 34 -3.33 27.32 -0.66
C GLY A 34 -3.11 26.44 -1.89
N LEU A 35 -2.58 25.24 -1.74
CA LEU A 35 -2.46 24.29 -2.85
C LEU A 35 -3.84 23.68 -3.17
N ASN A 36 -4.10 23.47 -4.47
CA ASN A 36 -5.27 22.70 -4.89
C ASN A 36 -5.02 21.22 -4.54
N VAL A 37 -5.85 20.66 -3.66
CA VAL A 37 -5.75 19.26 -3.20
C VAL A 37 -7.09 18.60 -3.35
N GLU A 38 -7.15 17.56 -4.17
CA GLU A 38 -8.29 16.66 -4.26
C GLU A 38 -7.92 15.31 -3.65
N HIS A 39 -8.85 14.67 -2.98
CA HIS A 39 -8.65 13.40 -2.30
C HIS A 39 -9.87 12.51 -2.42
N GLU A 40 -9.63 11.25 -2.73
CA GLU A 40 -10.63 10.19 -2.82
C GLU A 40 -10.18 8.95 -2.05
N GLU A 41 -11.13 8.28 -1.41
CA GLU A 41 -10.93 7.01 -0.71
C GLU A 41 -11.67 5.90 -1.47
N LEU A 42 -10.91 4.95 -2.03
CA LEU A 42 -11.46 3.80 -2.74
C LEU A 42 -11.57 2.61 -1.78
N SER A 43 -12.78 2.17 -1.48
CA SER A 43 -13.00 0.95 -0.68
C SER A 43 -12.50 -0.27 -1.43
N ILE A 44 -11.88 -1.20 -0.69
CA ILE A 44 -11.51 -2.52 -1.22
C ILE A 44 -12.44 -3.63 -0.70
N ASP A 45 -13.52 -3.26 0.02
CA ASP A 45 -14.50 -4.16 0.64
C ASP A 45 -13.86 -5.24 1.56
N GLN A 46 -12.77 -4.87 2.20
CA GLN A 46 -12.04 -5.69 3.17
C GLN A 46 -11.87 -4.94 4.49
N ASN A 47 -11.62 -5.70 5.55
CA ASN A 47 -11.43 -5.15 6.89
C ASN A 47 -10.01 -5.44 7.41
N ASP A 48 -9.54 -4.56 8.32
CA ASP A 48 -8.34 -4.78 9.11
C ASP A 48 -8.58 -5.85 10.22
N PRO A 49 -7.53 -6.28 10.95
CA PRO A 49 -7.68 -7.24 12.06
C PRO A 49 -8.65 -6.81 13.18
N ASN A 50 -9.04 -5.53 13.26
CA ASN A 50 -9.97 -4.99 14.26
C ASN A 50 -11.40 -4.79 13.68
N GLY A 51 -11.63 -5.18 12.43
CA GLY A 51 -12.93 -5.04 11.76
C GLY A 51 -13.19 -3.68 11.12
N ASN A 52 -12.18 -2.80 11.02
CA ASN A 52 -12.34 -1.52 10.34
C ASN A 52 -12.16 -1.67 8.83
N SER A 53 -12.99 -0.97 8.05
CA SER A 53 -12.91 -0.97 6.58
C SER A 53 -11.58 -0.40 6.08
N LEU A 54 -11.11 -0.96 4.98
CA LEU A 54 -9.85 -0.62 4.34
C LEU A 54 -10.05 0.13 3.03
N TYR A 55 -9.18 1.12 2.78
CA TYR A 55 -9.28 2.02 1.64
C TYR A 55 -7.91 2.24 1.00
N ILE A 56 -7.92 2.51 -0.30
CA ILE A 56 -6.80 3.08 -1.02
C ILE A 56 -7.06 4.58 -1.11
N ASP A 57 -6.17 5.40 -0.59
CA ASP A 57 -6.24 6.85 -0.72
C ASP A 57 -5.59 7.30 -2.01
N VAL A 58 -6.31 8.10 -2.80
CA VAL A 58 -5.80 8.75 -4.02
C VAL A 58 -5.85 10.25 -3.81
N ALA A 59 -4.70 10.89 -3.86
CA ALA A 59 -4.61 12.35 -3.73
C ALA A 59 -4.00 12.97 -4.97
N TRP A 60 -4.61 14.05 -5.45
CA TRP A 60 -4.10 14.89 -6.52
C TRP A 60 -3.78 16.28 -5.98
N ILE A 61 -2.60 16.80 -6.30
CA ILE A 61 -2.13 18.10 -5.82
C ILE A 61 -1.68 18.91 -7.03
N GLY A 62 -2.26 20.09 -7.20
CA GLY A 62 -2.01 20.98 -8.34
C GLY A 62 -3.10 20.95 -9.39
N ASN A 63 -2.80 21.45 -10.59
CA ASN A 63 -3.74 21.51 -11.70
C ASN A 63 -3.82 20.15 -12.43
N LYS A 64 -5.03 19.61 -12.64
CA LYS A 64 -5.24 18.35 -13.39
C LYS A 64 -4.82 18.43 -14.86
N ASP A 65 -4.85 19.64 -15.43
CA ASP A 65 -4.44 19.90 -16.82
C ASP A 65 -2.96 20.22 -16.95
N ALA A 66 -2.17 20.04 -15.88
CA ALA A 66 -0.73 20.27 -15.90
C ALA A 66 -0.02 19.37 -16.92
N LYS A 67 1.00 19.91 -17.58
CA LYS A 67 1.77 19.17 -18.60
C LYS A 67 2.62 18.07 -17.99
N ASN A 68 3.06 18.27 -16.76
CA ASN A 68 3.95 17.35 -16.05
C ASN A 68 3.19 16.71 -14.89
N LEU A 69 3.22 15.39 -14.86
CA LEU A 69 2.65 14.62 -13.75
C LEU A 69 3.75 13.79 -13.08
N TYR A 70 3.95 14.01 -11.77
CA TYR A 70 4.71 13.10 -10.93
C TYR A 70 3.73 12.20 -10.17
N MET A 71 3.85 10.88 -10.35
CA MET A 71 3.04 9.89 -9.63
C MET A 71 3.89 9.13 -8.63
N SER A 72 3.41 9.04 -7.40
CA SER A 72 4.01 8.24 -6.33
C SER A 72 3.01 7.21 -5.82
N THR A 73 3.38 5.94 -5.89
CA THR A 73 2.61 4.84 -5.32
C THR A 73 3.38 4.21 -4.17
N SER A 74 2.67 3.67 -3.19
CA SER A 74 3.29 2.95 -2.06
C SER A 74 2.49 1.72 -1.67
N GLY A 75 3.19 0.72 -1.11
CA GLY A 75 2.56 -0.44 -0.52
C GLY A 75 1.91 -1.39 -1.52
N ILE A 76 2.51 -1.61 -2.69
CA ILE A 76 2.10 -2.69 -3.59
C ILE A 76 2.28 -4.05 -2.90
N HIS A 77 3.39 -4.24 -2.18
CA HIS A 77 3.51 -5.26 -1.15
C HIS A 77 3.15 -4.63 0.19
N GLY A 78 2.20 -5.23 0.91
CA GLY A 78 1.61 -4.62 2.08
C GLY A 78 2.63 -4.24 3.16
N VAL A 79 3.53 -5.14 3.55
CA VAL A 79 4.54 -4.88 4.59
C VAL A 79 5.55 -3.79 4.21
N GLU A 80 5.82 -3.60 2.91
CA GLU A 80 6.68 -2.53 2.41
C GLU A 80 5.99 -1.16 2.45
N GLY A 81 4.66 -1.16 2.60
CA GLY A 81 3.82 0.03 2.73
C GLY A 81 4.25 0.95 3.88
N PHE A 82 4.82 0.41 4.97
CA PHE A 82 5.32 1.22 6.07
C PHE A 82 6.47 2.14 5.64
N ALA A 83 7.40 1.63 4.86
CA ALA A 83 8.51 2.40 4.32
C ALA A 83 8.04 3.35 3.21
N GLY A 84 7.24 2.86 2.27
CA GLY A 84 6.68 3.66 1.18
C GLY A 84 5.84 4.82 1.68
N SER A 85 4.96 4.59 2.66
CA SER A 85 4.20 5.64 3.33
C SER A 85 5.11 6.68 3.98
N ALA A 86 6.14 6.26 4.72
CA ALA A 86 7.05 7.20 5.37
C ALA A 86 7.77 8.10 4.35
N ILE A 87 8.13 7.58 3.18
CA ILE A 87 8.72 8.33 2.07
C ILE A 87 7.71 9.35 1.52
N GLN A 88 6.47 8.92 1.24
CA GLN A 88 5.40 9.80 0.76
C GLN A 88 5.10 10.93 1.76
N LEU A 89 4.97 10.61 3.05
CA LEU A 89 4.73 11.59 4.11
C LEU A 89 5.88 12.60 4.21
N SER A 90 7.13 12.14 4.08
CA SER A 90 8.29 13.03 4.06
C SER A 90 8.30 13.96 2.85
N ALA A 91 7.92 13.45 1.67
CA ALA A 91 7.81 14.24 0.45
C ALA A 91 6.71 15.30 0.58
N LEU A 92 5.49 14.90 0.97
CA LEU A 92 4.34 15.80 1.15
C LEU A 92 4.64 16.94 2.13
N ASN A 93 5.34 16.66 3.23
CA ASN A 93 5.68 17.69 4.22
C ASN A 93 6.69 18.73 3.71
N LYS A 94 7.43 18.44 2.63
CA LYS A 94 8.40 19.36 2.03
C LYS A 94 7.80 20.26 0.94
N ILE A 95 6.58 19.96 0.49
CA ILE A 95 5.90 20.74 -0.54
C ILE A 95 5.42 22.06 0.09
N ASN A 96 5.84 23.18 -0.50
CA ASN A 96 5.35 24.50 -0.14
C ASN A 96 4.61 25.16 -1.30
N ASP A 97 5.07 24.92 -2.52
CA ASP A 97 4.52 25.41 -3.78
C ASP A 97 4.71 24.36 -4.87
N LEU A 98 4.04 24.55 -5.99
CA LEU A 98 4.20 23.75 -7.20
C LEU A 98 4.26 24.65 -8.42
N PRO A 99 5.10 24.34 -9.43
CA PRO A 99 5.03 24.99 -10.72
C PRO A 99 3.62 24.84 -11.32
N SER A 100 3.12 25.86 -12.00
CA SER A 100 1.76 25.87 -12.57
C SER A 100 1.52 24.78 -13.63
N ASP A 101 2.59 24.27 -14.22
CA ASP A 101 2.58 23.22 -15.24
C ASP A 101 2.84 21.81 -14.68
N THR A 102 2.85 21.68 -13.35
CA THR A 102 3.15 20.41 -12.65
C THR A 102 2.03 20.01 -11.70
N ALA A 103 1.67 18.73 -11.73
CA ALA A 103 0.78 18.11 -10.77
C ALA A 103 1.44 16.89 -10.12
N LEU A 104 0.99 16.57 -8.91
CA LEU A 104 1.42 15.39 -8.19
C LEU A 104 0.21 14.48 -7.93
N ALA A 105 0.38 13.19 -8.15
CA ALA A 105 -0.58 12.16 -7.77
C ALA A 105 0.06 11.22 -6.75
N PHE A 106 -0.60 11.02 -5.62
CA PHE A 106 -0.18 10.08 -4.59
C PHE A 106 -1.23 8.98 -4.42
N ILE A 107 -0.80 7.73 -4.51
CA ILE A 107 -1.62 6.56 -4.20
C ILE A 107 -1.05 5.93 -2.93
N HIS A 108 -1.83 5.98 -1.87
CA HIS A 108 -1.44 5.60 -0.52
C HIS A 108 -2.52 4.72 0.10
N ILE A 109 -2.38 3.56 0.33
CA ILE A 109 -1.54 2.37 0.12
C ILE A 109 -2.23 1.50 -0.92
N LEU A 110 -1.53 0.97 -1.92
CA LEU A 110 -2.12 0.11 -2.96
C LEU A 110 -2.66 -1.22 -2.42
N ASN A 111 -2.01 -1.78 -1.40
CA ASN A 111 -2.44 -3.00 -0.73
C ASN A 111 -2.67 -2.73 0.76
N PRO A 112 -3.79 -2.07 1.12
CA PRO A 112 -4.09 -1.73 2.51
C PRO A 112 -4.36 -2.98 3.37
N TRP A 113 -4.90 -4.05 2.75
CA TRP A 113 -5.09 -5.33 3.43
C TRP A 113 -3.73 -5.93 3.83
N GLY A 114 -2.83 -6.08 2.88
CA GLY A 114 -1.50 -6.62 3.16
C GLY A 114 -0.74 -5.81 4.20
N MET A 115 -0.84 -4.46 4.18
CA MET A 115 -0.23 -3.62 5.22
C MET A 115 -0.85 -3.86 6.59
N SER A 116 -2.18 -3.98 6.67
CA SER A 116 -2.92 -4.17 7.93
C SER A 116 -2.69 -5.55 8.55
N TRP A 117 -2.61 -6.58 7.70
CA TRP A 117 -2.41 -7.97 8.11
C TRP A 117 -0.94 -8.40 8.13
N LEU A 118 -0.01 -7.48 7.88
CA LEU A 118 1.44 -7.71 7.79
C LEU A 118 1.80 -8.81 6.77
N ARG A 119 1.16 -8.74 5.60
CA ARG A 119 1.35 -9.68 4.50
C ARG A 119 2.00 -8.98 3.31
N ARG A 120 2.71 -9.76 2.51
CA ARG A 120 3.24 -9.31 1.21
C ARG A 120 2.11 -9.17 0.20
N ASP A 121 1.32 -10.23 0.07
CA ASP A 121 0.26 -10.39 -0.90
C ASP A 121 -1.03 -9.70 -0.47
N ASN A 122 -2.03 -9.64 -1.35
CA ASN A 122 -3.36 -9.15 -1.03
C ASN A 122 -4.23 -10.22 -0.32
N GLU A 123 -5.50 -9.90 -0.06
CA GLU A 123 -6.49 -10.77 0.58
C GLU A 123 -6.74 -12.09 -0.18
N SER A 124 -6.54 -12.08 -1.48
CA SER A 124 -6.65 -13.27 -2.35
C SER A 124 -5.34 -14.05 -2.50
N ASN A 125 -4.33 -13.71 -1.69
CA ASN A 125 -2.98 -14.30 -1.74
C ASN A 125 -2.28 -14.08 -3.09
N VAL A 126 -2.53 -12.95 -3.74
CA VAL A 126 -1.92 -12.54 -5.00
C VAL A 126 -0.79 -11.55 -4.73
N ASP A 127 0.40 -11.82 -5.25
CA ASP A 127 1.47 -10.83 -5.35
C ASP A 127 1.12 -9.82 -6.45
N LEU A 128 0.67 -8.63 -6.06
CA LEU A 128 0.25 -7.60 -7.00
C LEU A 128 1.38 -7.18 -7.94
N ASN A 129 2.63 -7.27 -7.50
CA ASN A 129 3.79 -6.94 -8.34
C ASN A 129 4.20 -8.07 -9.31
N ARG A 130 3.49 -9.18 -9.32
CA ARG A 130 3.62 -10.28 -10.29
C ARG A 130 2.38 -10.45 -11.15
N ASN A 131 1.35 -9.61 -10.94
CA ASN A 131 0.04 -9.76 -11.57
C ASN A 131 -0.23 -8.62 -12.58
N PHE A 132 0.79 -8.19 -13.32
CA PHE A 132 0.66 -7.27 -14.45
C PHE A 132 0.63 -8.08 -15.73
N LEU A 133 -0.53 -8.12 -16.39
CA LEU A 133 -0.70 -8.86 -17.64
C LEU A 133 -0.69 -7.91 -18.85
N PRO A 134 -0.23 -8.38 -20.02
CA PRO A 134 -0.40 -7.67 -21.27
C PRO A 134 -1.88 -7.34 -21.54
N LYS A 135 -2.12 -6.27 -22.29
CA LYS A 135 -3.48 -5.73 -22.52
C LYS A 135 -4.49 -6.77 -23.02
N ASN A 136 -4.04 -7.83 -23.68
CA ASN A 136 -4.88 -8.85 -24.31
C ASN A 136 -4.99 -10.14 -23.49
N GLU A 137 -4.43 -10.19 -22.29
CA GLU A 137 -4.50 -11.34 -21.40
C GLU A 137 -5.56 -11.13 -20.31
N ASN A 138 -6.26 -12.21 -19.95
CA ASN A 138 -7.27 -12.18 -18.90
C ASN A 138 -6.65 -12.42 -17.52
N TYR A 139 -7.09 -11.68 -16.52
CA TYR A 139 -6.76 -11.87 -15.10
C TYR A 139 -7.56 -13.04 -14.50
N SER A 140 -7.59 -14.19 -15.19
CA SER A 140 -8.35 -15.36 -14.78
C SER A 140 -7.62 -16.65 -15.08
N GLY A 141 -7.86 -17.66 -14.24
CA GLY A 141 -7.24 -18.97 -14.36
C GLY A 141 -5.86 -19.06 -13.69
N SER A 142 -5.29 -20.25 -13.77
CA SER A 142 -3.95 -20.56 -13.26
C SER A 142 -3.25 -21.51 -14.22
N HIS A 143 -1.92 -21.55 -14.14
CA HIS A 143 -1.15 -22.54 -14.89
C HIS A 143 -1.60 -23.97 -14.53
N SER A 144 -1.74 -24.86 -15.53
CA SER A 144 -2.28 -26.23 -15.33
C SER A 144 -1.54 -27.05 -14.26
N HIS A 145 -0.24 -26.81 -14.07
CA HIS A 145 0.54 -27.46 -13.03
C HIS A 145 0.27 -26.91 -11.64
N TYR A 146 -0.16 -25.64 -11.52
CA TYR A 146 -0.50 -25.04 -10.23
C TYR A 146 -1.66 -25.79 -9.57
N SER A 147 -2.71 -26.08 -10.32
CA SER A 147 -3.88 -26.81 -9.81
C SER A 147 -3.52 -28.20 -9.25
N LYS A 148 -2.46 -28.85 -9.77
CA LYS A 148 -1.96 -30.13 -9.25
C LYS A 148 -1.21 -29.98 -7.93
N LEU A 149 -0.56 -28.84 -7.73
CA LEU A 149 0.24 -28.54 -6.53
C LEU A 149 -0.58 -27.82 -5.45
N ASP A 150 -1.74 -27.26 -5.81
CA ASP A 150 -2.60 -26.48 -4.90
C ASP A 150 -2.87 -27.18 -3.56
N PRO A 151 -3.21 -28.48 -3.49
CA PRO A 151 -3.44 -29.16 -2.20
C PRO A 151 -2.20 -29.24 -1.31
N LEU A 152 -1.00 -29.14 -1.89
CA LEU A 152 0.28 -29.17 -1.17
C LEU A 152 0.73 -27.76 -0.72
N ILE A 153 0.47 -26.75 -1.57
CA ILE A 153 0.92 -25.37 -1.35
C ILE A 153 -0.08 -24.63 -0.47
N ASN A 154 -1.38 -24.78 -0.73
CA ASN A 154 -2.45 -24.09 -0.03
C ASN A 154 -3.14 -25.05 0.95
N VAL A 155 -2.49 -25.29 2.08
CA VAL A 155 -3.01 -26.20 3.12
C VAL A 155 -4.26 -25.60 3.76
N LYS A 156 -5.41 -26.26 3.59
CA LYS A 156 -6.71 -25.82 4.14
C LYS A 156 -6.82 -25.95 5.67
N LYS A 157 -5.89 -26.65 6.32
CA LYS A 157 -5.85 -26.83 7.78
C LYS A 157 -4.43 -26.60 8.28
N VAL A 158 -4.31 -25.85 9.36
CA VAL A 158 -3.03 -25.73 10.07
C VAL A 158 -2.65 -27.11 10.58
N VAL A 159 -1.57 -27.67 10.04
CA VAL A 159 -1.03 -28.95 10.52
C VAL A 159 -0.43 -28.68 11.89
N SER A 160 -0.86 -29.44 12.91
CA SER A 160 -0.25 -29.32 14.24
C SER A 160 1.26 -29.61 14.14
N LYS A 161 2.07 -29.02 15.02
CA LYS A 161 3.53 -29.19 15.05
C LYS A 161 3.96 -30.66 15.01
N ASN A 162 3.14 -31.58 15.48
CA ASN A 162 3.42 -33.03 15.51
C ASN A 162 3.32 -33.74 14.15
N ASN A 163 2.78 -33.07 13.12
CA ASN A 163 2.63 -33.66 11.78
C ASN A 163 3.62 -33.12 10.75
N LEU A 164 4.39 -32.08 11.10
CA LEU A 164 5.41 -31.47 10.19
C LEU A 164 6.57 -32.43 9.84
N PHE A 165 6.78 -33.51 10.59
CA PHE A 165 7.88 -34.48 10.38
C PHE A 165 7.45 -35.73 9.60
N ARG A 166 6.24 -35.78 9.04
CA ARG A 166 5.74 -36.95 8.27
C ARG A 166 5.80 -36.80 6.74
N ILE A 167 6.37 -35.72 6.23
CA ILE A 167 6.68 -35.62 4.79
C ILE A 167 8.11 -36.13 4.63
N LYS A 168 8.21 -37.44 4.37
CA LYS A 168 9.43 -38.08 3.84
C LYS A 168 9.43 -38.00 2.34
#